data_f9a55749e2bdaf219794005ff8936a2a
#
_entry.id   f9a55749e2bdaf219794005ff8936a2a
#
_cell.length_a   1.000
_cell.length_b   1.000
_cell.length_c   1.000
_cell.angle_alpha   90.00
_cell.angle_beta   90.00
_cell.angle_gamma   90.00
#
_symmetry.space_group_name_H-M   'P 1'
#
loop_
_entity.id
_entity.type
_entity.pdbx_description
1 polymer ?
#
loop_
_entity_poly.entity_id
_entity_poly.type
_entity_poly.pdbx_seq_one_letter_code
_entity_poly.pdbx_strand_id
1 'polypeptide(L)'
;ILLRIHFTFMTALFVLLYKMINPKGITAVKLDGYLDPLFFSSDSLSLFKRLKHKVFFRTLRQVDLLTVETQCLYDRLYKEFIDVYDIKLKLVLMPNGFDEETLKTLSIVEKDFGHKENIMITAGRLGTYQKNTEMLLNALDLMELRDWKVYLIGSISEDLDFFLKDFFMRNPSKKESVFFVGPIYDKKSLWEFYNRAKVFILTSRFEGYPLVLTEAKRFRNYIVSTELDASEDLLENGKYGCLIAQENYKELALFCQKIINGEICIDVYENYDKEDIS
;
A
#
# COMPACT_ATOMS: atom_id res chain seq x y z
N ILE A 1 14.09 -14.57 22.70
CA ILE A 1 13.07 -13.75 22.01
C ILE A 1 12.48 -14.57 20.88
N LEU A 2 11.16 -14.59 20.72
CA LEU A 2 10.45 -15.13 19.56
C LEU A 2 9.85 -13.96 18.79
N LEU A 3 10.32 -13.74 17.55
CA LEU A 3 9.75 -12.77 16.63
C LEU A 3 8.96 -13.49 15.53
N ARG A 4 7.75 -13.03 15.25
CA ARG A 4 6.89 -13.54 14.19
C ARG A 4 6.30 -12.40 13.37
N ILE A 5 6.10 -12.65 12.08
CA ILE A 5 5.41 -11.74 11.17
C ILE A 5 4.07 -12.38 10.81
N HIS A 6 3.04 -11.60 10.71
CA HIS A 6 1.63 -11.97 10.56
C HIS A 6 1.07 -12.76 11.76
N PHE A 7 -0.18 -12.49 12.12
CA PHE A 7 -0.89 -13.21 13.15
C PHE A 7 -1.73 -14.33 12.55
N THR A 8 -1.08 -15.44 12.24
CA THR A 8 -1.72 -16.65 11.71
C THR A 8 -2.00 -17.65 12.83
N PHE A 9 -2.78 -18.70 12.54
CA PHE A 9 -2.96 -19.81 13.47
C PHE A 9 -1.63 -20.48 13.84
N MET A 10 -0.71 -20.62 12.88
CA MET A 10 0.64 -21.14 13.14
C MET A 10 1.44 -20.22 14.07
N THR A 11 1.35 -18.90 13.87
CA THR A 11 1.97 -17.93 14.81
C THR A 11 1.43 -18.10 16.21
N ALA A 12 0.11 -18.29 16.38
CA ALA A 12 -0.51 -18.53 17.66
C ALA A 12 0.06 -19.78 18.34
N LEU A 13 0.18 -20.88 17.61
CA LEU A 13 0.78 -22.13 18.14
C LEU A 13 2.24 -21.92 18.55
N PHE A 14 3.05 -21.25 17.74
CA PHE A 14 4.44 -21.00 18.07
C PHE A 14 4.60 -20.13 19.31
N VAL A 15 3.79 -19.09 19.49
CA VAL A 15 3.81 -18.25 20.68
C VAL A 15 3.45 -19.07 21.93
N LEU A 16 2.38 -19.86 21.88
CA LEU A 16 1.97 -20.69 23.00
C LEU A 16 3.02 -21.74 23.38
N LEU A 17 3.57 -22.44 22.38
CA LEU A 17 4.63 -23.44 22.60
C LEU A 17 5.90 -22.80 23.15
N TYR A 18 6.30 -21.65 22.63
CA TYR A 18 7.47 -20.93 23.12
C TYR A 18 7.30 -20.52 24.59
N LYS A 19 6.16 -19.96 24.96
CA LYS A 19 5.88 -19.57 26.35
C LYS A 19 5.75 -20.78 27.30
N MET A 20 5.33 -21.96 26.80
CA MET A 20 5.37 -23.21 27.58
C MET A 20 6.79 -23.65 27.91
N ILE A 21 7.70 -23.56 26.93
CA ILE A 21 9.11 -23.96 27.10
C ILE A 21 9.91 -22.88 27.82
N ASN A 22 9.64 -21.63 27.53
CA ASN A 22 10.32 -20.48 28.12
C ASN A 22 9.32 -19.41 28.61
N PRO A 23 8.76 -19.58 29.84
CA PRO A 23 7.74 -18.67 30.38
C PRO A 23 8.18 -17.21 30.51
N LYS A 24 9.49 -16.97 30.72
CA LYS A 24 10.09 -15.63 30.81
C LYS A 24 10.61 -15.09 29.49
N GLY A 25 10.49 -15.88 28.42
CA GLY A 25 10.92 -15.47 27.10
C GLY A 25 10.04 -14.37 26.53
N ILE A 26 10.60 -13.42 25.78
CA ILE A 26 9.91 -12.32 25.15
C ILE A 26 9.33 -12.77 23.79
N THR A 27 8.09 -12.42 23.54
CA THR A 27 7.40 -12.68 22.28
C THR A 27 6.99 -11.37 21.63
N ALA A 28 7.35 -11.20 20.36
CA ALA A 28 6.99 -10.06 19.54
C ALA A 28 6.30 -10.53 18.25
N VAL A 29 5.22 -9.86 17.90
CA VAL A 29 4.50 -10.13 16.64
C VAL A 29 4.35 -8.83 15.87
N LYS A 30 4.81 -8.82 14.62
CA LYS A 30 4.51 -7.76 13.66
C LYS A 30 3.23 -8.14 12.90
N LEU A 31 2.21 -7.32 13.02
CA LEU A 31 1.03 -7.42 12.17
C LEU A 31 1.32 -6.67 10.88
N ASP A 32 1.55 -7.47 9.84
CA ASP A 32 1.78 -7.00 8.50
C ASP A 32 0.55 -7.41 7.68
N GLY A 33 -0.24 -6.44 7.28
CA GLY A 33 -1.43 -6.66 6.48
C GLY A 33 -2.78 -6.41 7.17
N TYR A 34 -3.84 -6.72 6.44
CA TYR A 34 -5.22 -6.51 6.82
C TYR A 34 -5.68 -7.55 7.85
N LEU A 35 -6.23 -7.09 8.97
CA LEU A 35 -6.96 -7.96 9.90
C LEU A 35 -8.42 -8.03 9.49
N ASP A 36 -8.89 -9.25 9.22
CA ASP A 36 -10.29 -9.48 8.90
C ASP A 36 -11.19 -8.97 10.05
N PRO A 37 -12.14 -8.04 9.80
CA PRO A 37 -13.09 -7.55 10.80
C PRO A 37 -13.87 -8.66 11.50
N LEU A 38 -14.04 -9.83 10.87
CA LEU A 38 -14.66 -11.00 11.46
C LEU A 38 -13.87 -11.59 12.66
N PHE A 39 -12.63 -11.19 12.84
CA PHE A 39 -11.85 -11.54 14.03
C PHE A 39 -12.46 -10.93 15.31
N PHE A 40 -13.16 -9.81 15.20
CA PHE A 40 -13.70 -9.06 16.34
C PHE A 40 -15.16 -9.39 16.64
N SER A 41 -15.90 -10.06 15.75
CA SER A 41 -17.30 -10.40 15.96
C SER A 41 -17.49 -11.84 16.42
N SER A 42 -17.98 -12.05 17.65
CA SER A 42 -18.21 -13.39 18.22
C SER A 42 -19.59 -13.97 17.90
N ASP A 43 -20.54 -13.17 17.44
CA ASP A 43 -21.98 -13.49 17.56
C ASP A 43 -22.56 -14.43 16.48
N SER A 44 -21.83 -14.71 15.42
CA SER A 44 -22.31 -15.62 14.34
C SER A 44 -21.32 -16.73 13.94
N LEU A 45 -20.34 -17.03 14.79
CA LEU A 45 -19.26 -17.95 14.44
C LEU A 45 -19.63 -19.42 14.64
N SER A 46 -19.31 -20.27 13.65
CA SER A 46 -19.32 -21.73 13.80
C SER A 46 -18.42 -22.18 14.98
N LEU A 47 -18.67 -23.37 15.56
CA LEU A 47 -17.87 -23.92 16.67
C LEU A 47 -16.36 -23.89 16.40
N PHE A 48 -15.93 -24.15 15.16
CA PHE A 48 -14.54 -24.11 14.76
C PHE A 48 -13.96 -22.68 14.78
N LYS A 49 -14.73 -21.70 14.33
CA LYS A 49 -14.32 -20.29 14.39
C LYS A 49 -14.24 -19.79 15.83
N ARG A 50 -15.18 -20.21 16.71
CA ARG A 50 -15.13 -19.91 18.14
C ARG A 50 -13.88 -20.47 18.82
N LEU A 51 -13.45 -21.68 18.44
CA LEU A 51 -12.24 -22.28 18.96
C LEU A 51 -11.00 -21.49 18.50
N LYS A 52 -10.93 -21.14 17.21
CA LYS A 52 -9.85 -20.28 16.68
C LYS A 52 -9.80 -18.94 17.41
N HIS A 53 -10.92 -18.32 17.65
CA HIS A 53 -11.04 -17.06 18.39
C HIS A 53 -10.50 -17.21 19.84
N LYS A 54 -10.87 -18.28 20.55
CA LYS A 54 -10.33 -18.54 21.90
C LYS A 54 -8.82 -18.73 21.90
N VAL A 55 -8.29 -19.47 20.93
CA VAL A 55 -6.83 -19.67 20.77
C VAL A 55 -6.14 -18.33 20.48
N PHE A 56 -6.72 -17.53 19.59
CA PHE A 56 -6.20 -16.21 19.25
C PHE A 56 -6.09 -15.29 20.48
N PHE A 57 -7.18 -15.11 21.24
CA PHE A 57 -7.17 -14.26 22.46
C PHE A 57 -6.27 -14.81 23.57
N ARG A 58 -6.21 -16.15 23.71
CA ARG A 58 -5.27 -16.76 24.63
C ARG A 58 -3.83 -16.46 24.24
N THR A 59 -3.52 -16.46 22.94
CA THR A 59 -2.19 -16.14 22.42
C THR A 59 -1.86 -14.67 22.62
N LEU A 60 -2.79 -13.75 22.32
CA LEU A 60 -2.58 -12.31 22.52
C LEU A 60 -2.17 -11.98 23.97
N ARG A 61 -2.74 -12.68 24.95
CA ARG A 61 -2.35 -12.52 26.36
C ARG A 61 -0.92 -13.03 26.69
N GLN A 62 -0.29 -13.72 25.74
CA GLN A 62 1.09 -14.21 25.82
C GLN A 62 2.07 -13.41 24.95
N VAL A 63 1.56 -12.46 24.17
CA VAL A 63 2.37 -11.56 23.34
C VAL A 63 2.80 -10.37 24.19
N ASP A 64 4.10 -10.13 24.27
CA ASP A 64 4.64 -9.01 25.03
C ASP A 64 4.68 -7.72 24.21
N LEU A 65 4.90 -7.84 22.88
CA LEU A 65 4.95 -6.73 21.94
C LEU A 65 4.16 -7.07 20.67
N LEU A 66 3.22 -6.22 20.33
CA LEU A 66 2.49 -6.25 19.06
C LEU A 66 2.75 -4.95 18.31
N THR A 67 3.19 -5.03 17.05
CA THR A 67 3.35 -3.86 16.22
C THR A 67 2.36 -3.87 15.05
N VAL A 68 1.89 -2.71 14.66
CA VAL A 68 0.98 -2.48 13.55
C VAL A 68 1.52 -1.38 12.65
N GLU A 69 1.08 -1.34 11.41
CA GLU A 69 1.66 -0.46 10.39
C GLU A 69 0.84 0.80 10.14
N THR A 70 -0.47 0.80 10.47
CA THR A 70 -1.37 1.93 10.23
C THR A 70 -1.98 2.47 11.52
N GLN A 71 -2.24 3.79 11.55
CA GLN A 71 -2.89 4.44 12.69
C GLN A 71 -4.31 3.90 12.90
N CYS A 72 -5.07 3.71 11.82
CA CYS A 72 -6.42 3.15 11.88
C CYS A 72 -6.45 1.77 12.56
N LEU A 73 -5.51 0.88 12.18
CA LEU A 73 -5.39 -0.43 12.83
C LEU A 73 -4.93 -0.32 14.28
N TYR A 74 -4.00 0.59 14.59
CA TYR A 74 -3.56 0.86 15.96
C TYR A 74 -4.75 1.26 16.85
N ASP A 75 -5.54 2.23 16.45
CA ASP A 75 -6.67 2.76 17.23
C ASP A 75 -7.74 1.69 17.43
N ARG A 76 -8.05 0.92 16.37
CA ARG A 76 -8.99 -0.21 16.45
C ARG A 76 -8.52 -1.27 17.46
N LEU A 77 -7.26 -1.70 17.37
CA LEU A 77 -6.71 -2.73 18.26
C LEU A 77 -6.57 -2.24 19.69
N TYR A 78 -6.19 -0.99 19.87
CA TYR A 78 -6.11 -0.37 21.19
C TYR A 78 -7.47 -0.44 21.87
N LYS A 79 -8.52 0.04 21.19
CA LYS A 79 -9.89 0.01 21.70
C LYS A 79 -10.36 -1.42 22.00
N GLU A 80 -10.21 -2.32 21.06
CA GLU A 80 -10.71 -3.70 21.22
C GLU A 80 -9.91 -4.49 22.25
N PHE A 81 -8.57 -4.51 22.18
CA PHE A 81 -7.78 -5.39 23.01
C PHE A 81 -7.53 -4.82 24.40
N ILE A 82 -7.31 -3.51 24.52
CA ILE A 82 -6.97 -2.89 25.79
C ILE A 82 -8.21 -2.45 26.53
N ASP A 83 -9.08 -1.66 25.91
CA ASP A 83 -10.25 -1.10 26.56
C ASP A 83 -11.38 -2.14 26.79
N VAL A 84 -11.62 -3.03 25.83
CA VAL A 84 -12.73 -3.99 25.91
C VAL A 84 -12.29 -5.30 26.56
N TYR A 85 -11.13 -5.86 26.18
CA TYR A 85 -10.69 -7.18 26.64
C TYR A 85 -9.63 -7.17 27.74
N ASP A 86 -9.18 -5.99 28.21
CA ASP A 86 -8.12 -5.81 29.21
C ASP A 86 -6.87 -6.69 28.95
N ILE A 87 -6.42 -6.69 27.69
CA ILE A 87 -5.24 -7.44 27.29
C ILE A 87 -4.00 -6.57 27.53
N LYS A 88 -3.17 -6.98 28.48
CA LYS A 88 -1.91 -6.30 28.84
C LYS A 88 -0.80 -6.68 27.86
N LEU A 89 -0.79 -6.07 26.69
CA LEU A 89 0.31 -6.18 25.74
C LEU A 89 0.81 -4.76 25.38
N LYS A 90 2.06 -4.66 24.94
CA LYS A 90 2.59 -3.41 24.39
C LYS A 90 2.21 -3.34 22.91
N LEU A 91 1.26 -2.46 22.57
CA LEU A 91 0.90 -2.14 21.19
C LEU A 91 1.75 -0.94 20.75
N VAL A 92 2.36 -1.03 19.56
CA VAL A 92 3.22 0.02 19.00
C VAL A 92 2.89 0.22 17.53
N LEU A 93 2.66 1.46 17.14
CA LEU A 93 2.60 1.86 15.72
C LEU A 93 4.01 1.83 15.15
N MET A 94 4.23 1.02 14.13
CA MET A 94 5.53 0.84 13.48
C MET A 94 5.32 0.69 11.96
N PRO A 95 5.14 1.80 11.24
CA PRO A 95 5.01 1.80 9.79
C PRO A 95 6.23 1.18 9.10
N ASN A 96 6.07 0.74 7.87
CA ASN A 96 7.22 0.35 7.06
C ASN A 96 7.93 1.60 6.54
N GLY A 97 9.24 1.61 6.66
CA GLY A 97 10.10 2.67 6.13
C GLY A 97 10.57 2.39 4.69
N PHE A 98 11.38 3.31 4.17
CA PHE A 98 12.09 3.18 2.91
C PHE A 98 13.54 2.72 3.13
N ASP A 99 14.08 1.98 2.18
CA ASP A 99 15.45 1.44 2.24
C ASP A 99 16.49 2.47 1.72
N GLU A 100 16.81 3.45 2.57
CA GLU A 100 17.77 4.49 2.25
C GLU A 100 19.19 3.98 1.98
N GLU A 101 19.58 2.88 2.64
CA GLU A 101 20.92 2.30 2.44
C GLU A 101 21.07 1.73 1.03
N THR A 102 20.06 1.00 0.57
CA THR A 102 20.03 0.53 -0.82
C THR A 102 20.02 1.70 -1.81
N LEU A 103 19.24 2.76 -1.56
CA LEU A 103 19.22 3.92 -2.44
C LEU A 103 20.62 4.55 -2.61
N LYS A 104 21.34 4.74 -1.50
CA LYS A 104 22.71 5.27 -1.52
C LYS A 104 23.66 4.40 -2.36
N THR A 105 23.54 3.07 -2.24
CA THR A 105 24.41 2.14 -2.98
C THR A 105 24.11 2.12 -4.48
N LEU A 106 22.88 2.37 -4.88
CA LEU A 106 22.48 2.34 -6.30
C LEU A 106 22.91 3.58 -7.08
N SER A 107 23.42 4.63 -6.41
CA SER A 107 23.90 5.87 -7.04
C SER A 107 22.86 6.50 -7.97
N ILE A 108 21.59 6.54 -7.56
CA ILE A 108 20.53 7.21 -8.28
C ILE A 108 20.66 8.72 -8.01
N VAL A 109 20.78 9.50 -9.07
CA VAL A 109 20.76 10.96 -8.98
C VAL A 109 19.30 11.42 -8.90
N GLU A 110 18.88 11.81 -7.70
CA GLU A 110 17.51 12.24 -7.46
C GLU A 110 17.18 13.54 -8.21
N LYS A 111 16.05 13.53 -8.90
CA LYS A 111 15.54 14.71 -9.63
C LYS A 111 14.70 15.58 -8.70
N ASP A 112 14.92 16.88 -8.76
CA ASP A 112 13.97 17.83 -8.23
C ASP A 112 12.67 17.79 -9.03
N PHE A 113 11.56 18.20 -8.44
CA PHE A 113 10.25 18.07 -9.07
C PHE A 113 10.18 18.75 -10.45
N GLY A 114 10.79 19.93 -10.59
CA GLY A 114 10.85 20.66 -11.87
C GLY A 114 11.59 19.93 -13.00
N HIS A 115 12.47 18.99 -12.66
CA HIS A 115 13.22 18.16 -13.61
C HIS A 115 12.55 16.80 -13.87
N LYS A 116 11.42 16.51 -13.24
CA LYS A 116 10.63 15.32 -13.50
C LYS A 116 9.87 15.44 -14.81
N GLU A 117 9.57 14.30 -15.41
CA GLU A 117 8.84 14.20 -16.66
C GLU A 117 7.32 14.12 -16.40
N ASN A 118 6.50 14.52 -17.37
CA ASN A 118 5.05 14.36 -17.32
C ASN A 118 4.69 12.87 -17.45
N ILE A 119 4.96 12.13 -16.38
CA ILE A 119 4.77 10.69 -16.28
C ILE A 119 3.90 10.37 -15.08
N MET A 120 2.90 9.51 -15.30
CA MET A 120 2.16 8.80 -14.27
C MET A 120 2.63 7.36 -14.26
N ILE A 121 2.86 6.79 -13.06
CA ILE A 121 3.24 5.39 -12.91
C ILE A 121 2.30 4.66 -11.96
N THR A 122 2.15 3.37 -12.16
CA THR A 122 1.64 2.40 -11.18
C THR A 122 2.56 1.20 -11.15
N ALA A 123 2.74 0.59 -9.98
CA ALA A 123 3.61 -0.58 -9.82
C ALA A 123 2.95 -1.65 -8.95
N GLY A 124 3.01 -2.92 -9.39
CA GLY A 124 2.46 -4.04 -8.65
C GLY A 124 2.09 -5.24 -9.50
N ARG A 125 1.29 -6.15 -8.94
CA ARG A 125 0.74 -7.32 -9.64
C ARG A 125 -0.51 -6.90 -10.42
N LEU A 126 -0.31 -6.44 -11.64
CA LEU A 126 -1.37 -5.88 -12.49
C LEU A 126 -2.43 -6.93 -12.83
N GLY A 127 -3.71 -6.51 -12.80
CA GLY A 127 -4.87 -7.35 -13.10
C GLY A 127 -5.31 -8.28 -11.98
N THR A 128 -4.65 -8.27 -10.82
CA THR A 128 -5.19 -8.98 -9.66
C THR A 128 -6.39 -8.24 -9.09
N TYR A 129 -7.37 -8.97 -8.53
CA TYR A 129 -8.54 -8.36 -7.87
C TYR A 129 -8.12 -7.29 -6.84
N GLN A 130 -7.05 -7.55 -6.11
CA GLN A 130 -6.50 -6.62 -5.13
C GLN A 130 -6.09 -5.28 -5.77
N LYS A 131 -5.34 -5.32 -6.87
CA LYS A 131 -4.73 -4.13 -7.48
C LYS A 131 -5.67 -3.33 -8.38
N ASN A 132 -6.81 -3.92 -8.79
CA ASN A 132 -7.88 -3.25 -9.54
C ASN A 132 -7.37 -2.39 -10.72
N THR A 133 -6.49 -2.99 -11.53
CA THR A 133 -5.90 -2.30 -12.70
C THR A 133 -6.96 -1.88 -13.70
N GLU A 134 -8.10 -2.59 -13.74
CA GLU A 134 -9.26 -2.30 -14.57
C GLU A 134 -9.83 -0.90 -14.26
N MET A 135 -9.83 -0.50 -12.98
CA MET A 135 -10.25 0.86 -12.59
C MET A 135 -9.36 1.92 -13.24
N LEU A 136 -8.04 1.70 -13.26
CA LEU A 136 -7.11 2.62 -13.92
C LEU A 136 -7.32 2.64 -15.44
N LEU A 137 -7.49 1.49 -16.10
CA LEU A 137 -7.73 1.42 -17.53
C LEU A 137 -9.04 2.11 -17.93
N ASN A 138 -10.12 1.91 -17.15
CA ASN A 138 -11.39 2.60 -17.35
C ASN A 138 -11.27 4.13 -17.15
N ALA A 139 -10.44 4.57 -16.21
CA ALA A 139 -10.14 5.99 -16.05
C ALA A 139 -9.36 6.54 -17.25
N LEU A 140 -8.34 5.81 -17.72
CA LEU A 140 -7.57 6.18 -18.90
C LEU A 140 -8.41 6.26 -20.16
N ASP A 141 -9.49 5.46 -20.30
CA ASP A 141 -10.43 5.58 -21.42
C ASP A 141 -11.01 6.99 -21.56
N LEU A 142 -11.25 7.67 -20.43
CA LEU A 142 -11.89 8.98 -20.35
C LEU A 142 -10.91 10.16 -20.41
N MET A 143 -9.59 9.91 -20.31
CA MET A 143 -8.57 10.96 -20.20
C MET A 143 -7.97 11.31 -21.56
N GLU A 144 -7.62 12.58 -21.75
CA GLU A 144 -6.77 13.07 -22.84
C GLU A 144 -5.34 13.27 -22.30
N LEU A 145 -4.42 12.37 -22.68
CA LEU A 145 -3.08 12.33 -22.09
C LEU A 145 -2.14 13.44 -22.58
N ARG A 146 -2.40 14.05 -23.74
CA ARG A 146 -1.54 15.11 -24.34
C ARG A 146 -0.07 14.66 -24.40
N ASP A 147 0.83 15.37 -23.73
CA ASP A 147 2.26 15.06 -23.60
C ASP A 147 2.60 14.13 -22.40
N TRP A 148 1.58 13.70 -21.64
CA TRP A 148 1.77 12.78 -20.52
C TRP A 148 1.88 11.33 -20.98
N LYS A 149 2.71 10.59 -20.26
CA LYS A 149 2.88 9.14 -20.44
C LYS A 149 2.47 8.39 -19.19
N VAL A 150 1.91 7.20 -19.37
CA VAL A 150 1.50 6.33 -18.26
C VAL A 150 2.27 5.01 -18.38
N TYR A 151 2.99 4.64 -17.32
CA TYR A 151 3.71 3.37 -17.25
C TYR A 151 3.08 2.46 -16.21
N LEU A 152 2.66 1.29 -16.65
CA LEU A 152 2.14 0.23 -15.80
C LEU A 152 3.25 -0.82 -15.63
N ILE A 153 3.77 -0.94 -14.39
CA ILE A 153 4.97 -1.71 -14.08
C ILE A 153 4.57 -2.93 -13.24
N GLY A 154 4.87 -4.12 -13.72
CA GLY A 154 4.63 -5.36 -12.98
C GLY A 154 4.17 -6.52 -13.83
N SER A 155 3.98 -7.67 -13.16
CA SER A 155 3.43 -8.86 -13.79
C SER A 155 1.96 -8.63 -14.17
N ILE A 156 1.56 -9.16 -15.32
CA ILE A 156 0.19 -9.06 -15.84
C ILE A 156 -0.49 -10.41 -15.60
N SER A 157 -1.73 -10.39 -15.06
CA SER A 157 -2.57 -11.59 -14.99
C SER A 157 -3.15 -11.93 -16.37
N GLU A 158 -3.51 -13.18 -16.59
CA GLU A 158 -4.12 -13.63 -17.86
C GLU A 158 -5.42 -12.87 -18.16
N ASP A 159 -6.24 -12.59 -17.14
CA ASP A 159 -7.49 -11.84 -17.29
C ASP A 159 -7.25 -10.41 -17.77
N LEU A 160 -6.17 -9.77 -17.31
CA LEU A 160 -5.84 -8.41 -17.71
C LEU A 160 -5.42 -8.30 -19.19
N ASP A 161 -4.82 -9.33 -19.77
CA ASP A 161 -4.41 -9.32 -21.18
C ASP A 161 -5.61 -9.10 -22.12
N PHE A 162 -6.78 -9.66 -21.78
CA PHE A 162 -8.01 -9.41 -22.52
C PHE A 162 -8.47 -7.94 -22.41
N PHE A 163 -8.46 -7.41 -21.18
CA PHE A 163 -8.79 -5.99 -20.93
C PHE A 163 -7.86 -5.02 -21.67
N LEU A 164 -6.57 -5.36 -21.76
CA LEU A 164 -5.59 -4.55 -22.48
C LEU A 164 -5.84 -4.51 -23.98
N LYS A 165 -6.12 -5.66 -24.56
CA LYS A 165 -6.45 -5.74 -25.99
C LYS A 165 -7.69 -4.91 -26.31
N ASP A 166 -8.74 -5.02 -25.51
CA ASP A 166 -9.97 -4.25 -25.65
C ASP A 166 -9.71 -2.74 -25.44
N PHE A 167 -8.95 -2.36 -24.42
CA PHE A 167 -8.57 -0.98 -24.17
C PHE A 167 -7.85 -0.35 -25.37
N PHE A 168 -6.85 -1.03 -25.95
CA PHE A 168 -6.13 -0.49 -27.10
C PHE A 168 -6.91 -0.58 -28.42
N MET A 169 -7.91 -1.46 -28.54
CA MET A 169 -8.84 -1.44 -29.67
C MET A 169 -9.74 -0.20 -29.63
N ARG A 170 -10.24 0.16 -28.43
CA ARG A 170 -11.05 1.37 -28.23
C ARG A 170 -10.23 2.66 -28.28
N ASN A 171 -8.95 2.61 -27.92
CA ASN A 171 -8.07 3.76 -27.80
C ASN A 171 -6.75 3.58 -28.59
N PRO A 172 -6.78 3.47 -29.93
CA PRO A 172 -5.58 3.21 -30.71
C PRO A 172 -4.50 4.31 -30.57
N SER A 173 -4.88 5.57 -30.37
CA SER A 173 -3.97 6.69 -30.15
C SER A 173 -3.21 6.61 -28.84
N LYS A 174 -3.73 5.93 -27.83
CA LYS A 174 -3.06 5.80 -26.52
C LYS A 174 -1.89 4.81 -26.51
N LYS A 175 -1.68 4.06 -27.60
CA LYS A 175 -0.50 3.18 -27.75
C LYS A 175 0.84 3.93 -27.68
N GLU A 176 0.84 5.23 -27.96
CA GLU A 176 2.03 6.08 -27.90
C GLU A 176 2.23 6.73 -26.51
N SER A 177 1.25 6.59 -25.60
CA SER A 177 1.25 7.24 -24.29
C SER A 177 1.07 6.29 -23.12
N VAL A 178 0.55 5.08 -23.33
CA VAL A 178 0.31 4.07 -22.27
C VAL A 178 1.17 2.84 -22.52
N PHE A 179 2.06 2.54 -21.58
CA PHE A 179 3.07 1.50 -21.71
C PHE A 179 2.96 0.45 -20.62
N PHE A 180 2.94 -0.82 -21.02
CA PHE A 180 3.09 -1.97 -20.12
C PHE A 180 4.55 -2.38 -20.13
N VAL A 181 5.25 -2.15 -19.01
CA VAL A 181 6.70 -2.37 -18.91
C VAL A 181 7.02 -3.83 -18.56
N GLY A 182 6.05 -4.54 -17.97
CA GLY A 182 6.32 -5.86 -17.40
C GLY A 182 6.98 -5.77 -16.01
N PRO A 183 7.35 -6.91 -15.40
CA PRO A 183 7.96 -6.95 -14.08
C PRO A 183 9.41 -6.46 -14.13
N ILE A 184 9.75 -5.53 -13.26
CA ILE A 184 11.11 -5.05 -13.04
C ILE A 184 11.60 -5.60 -11.71
N TYR A 185 12.62 -6.45 -11.72
CA TYR A 185 13.20 -7.05 -10.52
C TYR A 185 14.41 -6.29 -10.00
N ASP A 186 15.07 -5.51 -10.85
CA ASP A 186 16.16 -4.65 -10.47
C ASP A 186 15.64 -3.36 -9.82
N LYS A 187 16.01 -3.14 -8.56
CA LYS A 187 15.56 -1.98 -7.78
C LYS A 187 15.97 -0.65 -8.41
N LYS A 188 17.16 -0.58 -9.00
CA LYS A 188 17.64 0.66 -9.65
C LYS A 188 16.72 1.03 -10.80
N SER A 189 16.47 0.10 -11.70
CA SER A 189 15.59 0.31 -12.86
C SER A 189 14.16 0.68 -12.43
N LEU A 190 13.63 0.05 -11.37
CA LEU A 190 12.31 0.38 -10.85
C LEU A 190 12.29 1.79 -10.26
N TRP A 191 13.25 2.11 -9.40
CA TRP A 191 13.31 3.42 -8.74
C TRP A 191 13.62 4.57 -9.69
N GLU A 192 14.26 4.32 -10.83
CA GLU A 192 14.40 5.34 -11.90
C GLU A 192 13.04 5.74 -12.50
N PHE A 193 12.04 4.83 -12.55
CA PHE A 193 10.68 5.22 -12.94
C PHE A 193 10.05 6.17 -11.91
N TYR A 194 10.16 5.88 -10.60
CA TYR A 194 9.69 6.78 -9.55
C TYR A 194 10.41 8.12 -9.58
N ASN A 195 11.72 8.11 -9.79
CA ASN A 195 12.56 9.31 -9.86
C ASN A 195 12.16 10.22 -11.02
N ARG A 196 11.77 9.66 -12.16
CA ARG A 196 11.34 10.39 -13.35
C ARG A 196 9.89 10.84 -13.30
N ALA A 197 9.01 10.09 -12.67
CA ALA A 197 7.58 10.34 -12.67
C ALA A 197 7.18 11.50 -11.74
N LYS A 198 6.18 12.27 -12.15
CA LYS A 198 5.53 13.28 -11.31
C LYS A 198 4.42 12.69 -10.45
N VAL A 199 3.73 11.67 -10.94
CA VAL A 199 2.53 11.12 -10.30
C VAL A 199 2.64 9.61 -10.14
N PHE A 200 2.24 9.12 -8.98
CA PHE A 200 2.03 7.69 -8.72
C PHE A 200 0.54 7.42 -8.51
N ILE A 201 0.00 6.39 -9.17
CA ILE A 201 -1.42 6.02 -9.07
C ILE A 201 -1.53 4.64 -8.43
N LEU A 202 -2.35 4.51 -7.38
CA LEU A 202 -2.70 3.25 -6.74
C LEU A 202 -4.23 3.06 -6.75
N THR A 203 -4.71 2.02 -7.42
CA THR A 203 -6.15 1.70 -7.52
C THR A 203 -6.55 0.48 -6.71
N SER A 204 -5.74 0.07 -5.74
CA SER A 204 -5.96 -1.14 -4.95
C SER A 204 -7.27 -1.10 -4.16
N ARG A 205 -7.96 -2.25 -4.09
CA ARG A 205 -9.15 -2.43 -3.25
C ARG A 205 -8.81 -2.58 -1.77
N PHE A 206 -7.68 -3.17 -1.48
CA PHE A 206 -7.16 -3.34 -0.12
C PHE A 206 -5.65 -3.52 -0.13
N GLU A 207 -4.99 -3.00 0.90
CA GLU A 207 -3.57 -3.17 1.21
C GLU A 207 -3.40 -3.27 2.72
N GLY A 208 -2.31 -3.90 3.18
CA GLY A 208 -1.86 -3.74 4.55
C GLY A 208 -1.13 -2.40 4.68
N TYR A 209 0.09 -2.36 4.16
CA TYR A 209 0.90 -1.15 4.05
C TYR A 209 1.63 -1.18 2.70
N PRO A 210 1.17 -0.43 1.70
CA PRO A 210 1.69 -0.53 0.34
C PRO A 210 3.07 0.14 0.21
N LEU A 211 4.13 -0.65 0.20
CA LEU A 211 5.52 -0.15 0.05
C LEU A 211 5.71 0.72 -1.18
N VAL A 212 4.93 0.49 -2.23
CA VAL A 212 4.94 1.31 -3.45
C VAL A 212 4.55 2.77 -3.20
N LEU A 213 3.70 3.05 -2.18
CA LEU A 213 3.38 4.42 -1.77
C LEU A 213 4.51 5.04 -0.94
N THR A 214 5.19 4.24 -0.11
CA THR A 214 6.40 4.70 0.60
C THR A 214 7.49 5.07 -0.40
N GLU A 215 7.70 4.23 -1.42
CA GLU A 215 8.62 4.53 -2.53
C GLU A 215 8.19 5.80 -3.29
N ALA A 216 6.90 5.92 -3.64
CA ALA A 216 6.38 7.08 -4.35
C ALA A 216 6.59 8.38 -3.55
N LYS A 217 6.28 8.37 -2.26
CA LYS A 217 6.48 9.49 -1.35
C LYS A 217 7.98 9.86 -1.27
N ARG A 218 8.83 8.86 -1.09
CA ARG A 218 10.28 9.06 -1.01
C ARG A 218 10.88 9.69 -2.26
N PHE A 219 10.39 9.32 -3.44
CA PHE A 219 10.78 9.94 -4.70
C PHE A 219 9.97 11.18 -5.06
N ARG A 220 9.20 11.75 -4.13
CA ARG A 220 8.42 12.99 -4.32
C ARG A 220 7.44 12.90 -5.50
N ASN A 221 6.77 11.76 -5.66
CA ASN A 221 5.66 11.66 -6.58
C ASN A 221 4.38 12.19 -5.90
N TYR A 222 3.58 12.98 -6.61
CA TYR A 222 2.23 13.26 -6.17
C TYR A 222 1.42 11.95 -6.22
N ILE A 223 0.79 11.57 -5.12
CA ILE A 223 0.13 10.27 -4.98
C ILE A 223 -1.37 10.43 -5.23
N VAL A 224 -1.91 9.64 -6.16
CA VAL A 224 -3.36 9.47 -6.36
C VAL A 224 -3.70 8.04 -5.98
N SER A 225 -4.39 7.86 -4.87
CA SER A 225 -4.68 6.53 -4.33
C SER A 225 -6.17 6.34 -4.06
N THR A 226 -6.66 5.12 -4.19
CA THR A 226 -7.95 4.75 -3.58
C THR A 226 -7.91 4.91 -2.07
N GLU A 227 -9.08 5.11 -1.46
CA GLU A 227 -9.25 5.18 -0.01
C GLU A 227 -8.83 3.86 0.64
N LEU A 228 -7.73 3.89 1.38
CA LEU A 228 -7.16 2.79 2.15
C LEU A 228 -6.61 3.36 3.46
N ASP A 229 -6.69 2.61 4.56
CA ASP A 229 -6.17 3.03 5.86
C ASP A 229 -4.71 3.54 5.76
N ALA A 230 -3.86 2.76 5.07
CA ALA A 230 -2.46 3.14 4.88
C ALA A 230 -2.25 4.33 3.93
N SER A 231 -3.17 4.56 2.99
CA SER A 231 -3.09 5.72 2.09
C SER A 231 -3.38 7.01 2.85
N GLU A 232 -4.33 7.01 3.78
CA GLU A 232 -4.62 8.16 4.64
C GLU A 232 -3.37 8.56 5.45
N ASP A 233 -2.72 7.58 6.10
CA ASP A 233 -1.50 7.81 6.88
C ASP A 233 -0.36 8.37 6.00
N LEU A 234 -0.11 7.74 4.85
CA LEU A 234 1.00 8.10 3.96
C LEU A 234 0.81 9.45 3.27
N LEU A 235 -0.44 9.81 2.97
CA LEU A 235 -0.77 11.11 2.36
C LEU A 235 -0.86 12.25 3.37
N GLU A 236 -0.78 12.00 4.67
CA GLU A 236 -0.85 13.00 5.74
C GLU A 236 -2.01 13.99 5.55
N ASN A 237 -3.23 13.46 5.52
CA ASN A 237 -4.46 14.25 5.28
C ASN A 237 -4.46 15.01 3.93
N GLY A 238 -3.92 14.40 2.89
CA GLY A 238 -3.93 14.97 1.54
C GLY A 238 -2.76 15.91 1.22
N LYS A 239 -1.78 16.04 2.12
CA LYS A 239 -0.58 16.87 1.90
C LYS A 239 0.23 16.39 0.70
N TYR A 240 0.36 15.08 0.50
CA TYR A 240 1.21 14.49 -0.55
C TYR A 240 0.42 13.85 -1.69
N GLY A 241 -0.88 14.08 -1.74
CA GLY A 241 -1.69 13.46 -2.78
C GLY A 241 -3.19 13.61 -2.56
N CYS A 242 -3.96 12.78 -3.25
CA CYS A 242 -5.41 12.76 -3.19
C CYS A 242 -5.93 11.34 -3.02
N LEU A 243 -6.98 11.18 -2.23
CA LEU A 243 -7.76 9.95 -2.13
C LEU A 243 -8.93 9.98 -3.09
N ILE A 244 -9.16 8.87 -3.77
CA ILE A 244 -10.27 8.63 -4.70
C ILE A 244 -11.15 7.54 -4.12
N ALA A 245 -12.46 7.71 -4.17
CA ALA A 245 -13.38 6.70 -3.69
C ALA A 245 -13.18 5.36 -4.41
N GLN A 246 -13.34 4.26 -3.68
CA GLN A 246 -13.22 2.91 -4.23
C GLN A 246 -14.13 2.73 -5.46
N GLU A 247 -13.65 2.04 -6.48
CA GLU A 247 -14.34 1.74 -7.76
C GLU A 247 -14.75 2.99 -8.58
N ASN A 248 -14.37 4.21 -8.17
CA ASN A 248 -14.77 5.45 -8.84
C ASN A 248 -13.76 5.88 -9.93
N TYR A 249 -13.69 5.11 -11.02
CA TYR A 249 -12.81 5.42 -12.14
C TYR A 249 -13.11 6.78 -12.81
N LYS A 250 -14.36 7.28 -12.72
CA LYS A 250 -14.73 8.59 -13.29
C LYS A 250 -14.10 9.74 -12.48
N GLU A 251 -14.13 9.65 -11.17
CA GLU A 251 -13.46 10.59 -10.29
C GLU A 251 -11.94 10.57 -10.50
N LEU A 252 -11.35 9.37 -10.60
CA LEU A 252 -9.93 9.20 -10.92
C LEU A 252 -9.58 9.89 -12.25
N ALA A 253 -10.37 9.65 -13.31
CA ALA A 253 -10.16 10.26 -14.61
C ALA A 253 -10.25 11.79 -14.55
N LEU A 254 -11.29 12.31 -13.90
CA LEU A 254 -11.50 13.75 -13.75
C LEU A 254 -10.35 14.42 -12.98
N PHE A 255 -9.91 13.79 -11.89
CA PHE A 255 -8.82 14.31 -11.07
C PHE A 255 -7.49 14.30 -11.84
N CYS A 256 -7.15 13.19 -12.48
CA CYS A 256 -5.95 13.10 -13.31
C CYS A 256 -5.99 14.06 -14.50
N GLN A 257 -7.19 14.29 -15.10
CA GLN A 257 -7.35 15.28 -16.17
C GLN A 257 -7.03 16.71 -15.69
N LYS A 258 -7.43 17.07 -14.48
CA LYS A 258 -7.07 18.36 -13.87
C LYS A 258 -5.57 18.50 -13.67
N ILE A 259 -4.88 17.42 -13.28
CA ILE A 259 -3.41 17.38 -13.20
C ILE A 259 -2.79 17.63 -14.57
N ILE A 260 -3.26 16.92 -15.60
CA ILE A 260 -2.77 17.05 -16.98
C ILE A 260 -2.97 18.47 -17.51
N ASN A 261 -4.08 19.09 -17.15
CA ASN A 261 -4.41 20.47 -17.56
C ASN A 261 -3.61 21.52 -16.78
N GLY A 262 -2.88 21.16 -15.71
CA GLY A 262 -2.19 22.10 -14.84
C GLY A 262 -3.11 22.86 -13.88
N GLU A 263 -4.32 22.35 -13.65
CA GLU A 263 -5.33 22.99 -12.76
C GLU A 263 -5.06 22.67 -11.27
N ILE A 264 -4.20 21.70 -10.99
CA ILE A 264 -3.81 21.26 -9.64
C ILE A 264 -2.30 21.37 -9.50
N CYS A 265 -1.84 22.04 -8.43
CA CYS A 265 -0.43 22.04 -8.04
C CYS A 265 -0.08 20.65 -7.47
N ILE A 266 0.85 19.97 -8.09
CA ILE A 266 1.34 18.64 -7.68
C ILE A 266 2.79 18.66 -7.17
N ASP A 267 3.43 19.83 -7.13
CA ASP A 267 4.72 20.04 -6.45
C ASP A 267 4.45 20.39 -4.98
N VAL A 268 4.30 19.37 -4.17
CA VAL A 268 3.85 19.50 -2.77
C VAL A 268 4.96 19.18 -1.76
N TYR A 269 6.19 18.99 -2.23
CA TYR A 269 7.32 18.54 -1.42
C TYR A 269 8.37 19.64 -1.12
N GLU A 270 8.03 20.91 -1.28
CA GLU A 270 8.97 22.04 -1.16
C GLU A 270 9.69 22.11 0.21
N ASN A 271 9.00 21.69 1.29
CA ASN A 271 9.54 21.66 2.66
C ASN A 271 9.64 20.25 3.23
N TYR A 272 9.82 19.27 2.35
CA TYR A 272 9.84 17.88 2.75
C TYR A 272 11.22 17.48 3.28
N ASP A 273 11.28 17.07 4.55
CA ASP A 273 12.49 16.46 5.09
C ASP A 273 12.53 14.98 4.75
N LYS A 274 13.63 14.55 4.13
CA LYS A 274 13.83 13.15 3.73
C LYS A 274 13.90 12.20 4.93
N GLU A 275 14.20 12.70 6.12
CA GLU A 275 14.27 11.93 7.34
C GLU A 275 12.90 11.54 7.88
N ASP A 276 11.83 12.20 7.45
CA ASP A 276 10.45 11.91 7.87
C ASP A 276 9.86 10.59 7.32
N ILE A 277 10.58 9.87 6.43
CA ILE A 277 10.13 8.58 5.87
C ILE A 277 10.98 7.40 6.40
N SER A 278 12.04 7.66 7.11
CA SER A 278 12.98 6.63 7.57
C SER A 278 12.51 5.87 8.81
#